data_9c5531e7c55a8ce578404754986a3929
#
_entry.id   9c5531e7c55a8ce578404754986a3929
#
_cell.length_a   1.000
_cell.length_b   1.000
_cell.length_c   1.000
_cell.angle_alpha   90.00
_cell.angle_beta   90.00
_cell.angle_gamma   90.00
#
_symmetry.space_group_name_H-M   'P 1'
#
loop_
_entity.id
_entity.type
_entity.pdbx_description
1 polymer ?
#
loop_
_entity_poly.entity_id
_entity_poly.type
_entity_poly.pdbx_seq_one_letter_code
_entity_poly.pdbx_strand_id
1 'polypeptide(L)'
;MMKKIFEVQKPIIGMIHLKPLPGSPNYDKNKFYMNAIVKYAVEEAKILEQAGVNGLQIENYWDIPFVKGEEIGYETCAAMTAAACAVKNSVNIPIGINVHMNGGKAAMAIACASGAKWIRVFEFVSAYVSYTGLTEGIGGELARYRKMLDAKDIQLLCDVNVKHGSHFIVHDRTVNELAIDAQEQGADGIIITGFSTGIAPTKEKVIEAKNGIHLPIILGSGINKSNAAELLQASDGAIVGSSFKAEGKIDNIVDFQRTRDFMKEVEKIRQEG
;
A
#
# COMPACT_ATOMS: atom_id res chain seq x y z
N MET A 1 3.19 -16.89 -2.45
CA MET A 1 2.73 -15.67 -3.16
C MET A 1 3.82 -14.63 -3.25
N MET A 2 4.34 -14.09 -2.15
CA MET A 2 5.43 -13.07 -2.18
C MET A 2 6.64 -13.52 -3.01
N LYS A 3 7.03 -14.80 -2.93
CA LYS A 3 8.10 -15.39 -3.77
C LYS A 3 7.83 -15.37 -5.28
N LYS A 4 6.56 -15.18 -5.72
CA LYS A 4 6.23 -15.03 -7.16
C LYS A 4 6.40 -13.61 -7.68
N ILE A 5 6.33 -12.62 -6.78
CA ILE A 5 6.48 -11.19 -7.12
C ILE A 5 7.90 -10.72 -6.80
N PHE A 6 8.44 -11.15 -5.66
CA PHE A 6 9.73 -10.73 -5.14
C PHE A 6 10.67 -11.91 -5.03
N GLU A 7 11.88 -11.77 -5.56
CA GLU A 7 12.92 -12.80 -5.51
C GLU A 7 13.65 -12.87 -4.15
N VAL A 8 13.21 -12.05 -3.19
CA VAL A 8 13.81 -11.92 -1.87
C VAL A 8 12.82 -12.25 -0.75
N GLN A 9 13.35 -12.68 0.39
CA GLN A 9 12.57 -12.78 1.62
C GLN A 9 12.32 -11.39 2.21
N LYS A 10 11.20 -11.22 2.93
CA LYS A 10 10.84 -9.96 3.61
C LYS A 10 11.01 -8.73 2.70
N PRO A 11 10.34 -8.69 1.52
CA PRO A 11 10.46 -7.56 0.61
C PRO A 11 10.01 -6.25 1.27
N ILE A 12 10.72 -5.19 0.91
CA ILE A 12 10.40 -3.82 1.29
C ILE A 12 9.82 -3.10 0.09
N ILE A 13 8.61 -2.58 0.26
CA ILE A 13 7.86 -1.83 -0.74
C ILE A 13 7.93 -0.34 -0.37
N GLY A 14 8.53 0.48 -1.22
CA GLY A 14 8.59 1.92 -1.05
C GLY A 14 7.33 2.62 -1.55
N MET A 15 6.83 3.61 -0.80
CA MET A 15 5.64 4.38 -1.17
C MET A 15 5.99 5.57 -2.07
N ILE A 16 5.22 5.73 -3.13
CA ILE A 16 5.14 6.94 -3.97
C ILE A 16 3.78 7.59 -3.72
N HIS A 17 3.79 8.71 -3.00
CA HIS A 17 2.59 9.50 -2.73
C HIS A 17 2.44 10.56 -3.82
N LEU A 18 1.50 10.36 -4.73
CA LEU A 18 1.25 11.31 -5.82
C LEU A 18 0.80 12.67 -5.28
N LYS A 19 1.25 13.74 -5.92
CA LYS A 19 0.75 15.09 -5.66
C LYS A 19 -0.74 15.17 -6.00
N PRO A 20 -1.49 16.18 -5.52
CA PRO A 20 -2.92 16.28 -5.78
C PRO A 20 -3.24 16.11 -7.26
N LEU A 21 -4.19 15.22 -7.57
CA LEU A 21 -4.56 14.85 -8.94
C LEU A 21 -5.71 15.74 -9.46
N PRO A 22 -5.91 15.86 -10.78
CA PRO A 22 -7.11 16.46 -11.35
C PRO A 22 -8.37 15.87 -10.71
N GLY A 23 -9.33 16.73 -10.32
CA GLY A 23 -10.52 16.35 -9.57
C GLY A 23 -10.40 16.55 -8.07
N SER A 24 -9.20 16.50 -7.51
CA SER A 24 -8.95 16.80 -6.10
C SER A 24 -9.11 18.30 -5.81
N PRO A 25 -9.72 18.70 -4.67
CA PRO A 25 -9.82 20.12 -4.28
C PRO A 25 -8.47 20.83 -4.16
N ASN A 26 -7.41 20.10 -3.86
CA ASN A 26 -6.05 20.63 -3.72
C ASN A 26 -5.27 20.67 -5.05
N TYR A 27 -5.87 20.22 -6.15
CA TYR A 27 -5.23 20.27 -7.46
C TYR A 27 -5.11 21.70 -7.97
N ASP A 28 -3.90 22.10 -8.28
CA ASP A 28 -3.58 23.39 -8.93
C ASP A 28 -2.79 23.10 -10.21
N LYS A 29 -3.44 23.28 -11.39
CA LYS A 29 -2.83 23.03 -12.68
C LYS A 29 -1.59 23.86 -12.99
N ASN A 30 -1.41 25.00 -12.31
CA ASN A 30 -0.24 25.85 -12.47
C ASN A 30 0.96 25.35 -11.65
N LYS A 31 0.68 24.60 -10.58
CA LYS A 31 1.68 24.06 -9.66
C LYS A 31 1.92 22.56 -9.89
N PHE A 32 0.85 21.81 -10.16
CA PHE A 32 0.85 20.34 -10.26
C PHE A 32 0.24 19.84 -11.57
N TYR A 33 0.62 20.43 -12.72
CA TYR A 33 0.18 19.90 -14.01
C TYR A 33 0.68 18.45 -14.20
N MET A 34 -0.07 17.64 -14.98
CA MET A 34 0.13 16.19 -15.04
C MET A 34 1.58 15.77 -15.31
N ASN A 35 2.28 16.44 -16.23
CA ASN A 35 3.69 16.09 -16.50
C ASN A 35 4.61 16.33 -15.27
N ALA A 36 4.32 17.33 -14.42
CA ALA A 36 5.07 17.57 -13.19
C ALA A 36 4.79 16.48 -12.15
N ILE A 37 3.52 16.04 -12.02
CA ILE A 37 3.13 14.94 -11.14
C ILE A 37 3.83 13.65 -11.57
N VAL A 38 3.77 13.32 -12.87
CA VAL A 38 4.44 12.15 -13.45
C VAL A 38 5.94 12.20 -13.23
N LYS A 39 6.57 13.35 -13.53
CA LYS A 39 8.01 13.53 -13.34
C LYS A 39 8.42 13.30 -11.88
N TYR A 40 7.69 13.89 -10.92
CA TYR A 40 7.91 13.71 -9.49
C TYR A 40 7.82 12.23 -9.08
N ALA A 41 6.78 11.51 -9.55
CA ALA A 41 6.61 10.10 -9.25
C ALA A 41 7.76 9.23 -9.80
N VAL A 42 8.21 9.52 -11.01
CA VAL A 42 9.36 8.83 -11.65
C VAL A 42 10.67 9.12 -10.92
N GLU A 43 10.89 10.35 -10.47
CA GLU A 43 12.08 10.71 -9.69
C GLU A 43 12.12 9.95 -8.36
N GLU A 44 11.01 9.93 -7.61
CA GLU A 44 10.91 9.15 -6.36
C GLU A 44 11.12 7.64 -6.62
N ALA A 45 10.52 7.10 -7.68
CA ALA A 45 10.66 5.70 -8.06
C ALA A 45 12.13 5.31 -8.28
N LYS A 46 12.87 6.11 -9.02
CA LYS A 46 14.30 5.88 -9.30
C LYS A 46 15.16 5.95 -8.05
N ILE A 47 14.89 6.93 -7.17
CA ILE A 47 15.61 7.05 -5.88
C ILE A 47 15.37 5.80 -5.03
N LEU A 48 14.12 5.34 -4.91
CA LEU A 48 13.76 4.14 -4.15
C LEU A 48 14.42 2.88 -4.71
N GLU A 49 14.34 2.66 -6.04
CA GLU A 49 14.98 1.50 -6.68
C GLU A 49 16.50 1.52 -6.46
N GLN A 50 17.16 2.65 -6.71
CA GLN A 50 18.62 2.79 -6.50
C GLN A 50 19.04 2.57 -5.06
N ALA A 51 18.18 2.92 -4.09
CA ALA A 51 18.42 2.66 -2.68
C ALA A 51 18.21 1.19 -2.28
N GLY A 52 17.66 0.36 -3.19
CA GLY A 52 17.56 -1.09 -3.04
C GLY A 52 16.22 -1.60 -2.51
N VAL A 53 15.13 -0.81 -2.58
CA VAL A 53 13.78 -1.35 -2.27
C VAL A 53 13.38 -2.41 -3.30
N ASN A 54 12.46 -3.28 -2.92
CA ASN A 54 12.14 -4.46 -3.71
C ASN A 54 10.87 -4.30 -4.56
N GLY A 55 10.11 -3.24 -4.32
CA GLY A 55 8.92 -2.88 -5.08
C GLY A 55 8.43 -1.50 -4.70
N LEU A 56 7.48 -0.97 -5.45
CA LEU A 56 6.93 0.36 -5.25
C LEU A 56 5.41 0.29 -5.14
N GLN A 57 4.80 1.08 -4.28
CA GLN A 57 3.36 1.26 -4.23
C GLN A 57 3.00 2.71 -4.51
N ILE A 58 2.16 2.93 -5.51
CA ILE A 58 1.72 4.24 -5.99
C ILE A 58 0.34 4.53 -5.38
N GLU A 59 0.19 5.71 -4.77
CA GLU A 59 -0.99 6.08 -4.01
C GLU A 59 -1.38 7.53 -4.24
N ASN A 60 -2.68 7.83 -4.35
CA ASN A 60 -3.21 9.19 -4.47
C ASN A 60 -3.38 9.86 -3.09
N TYR A 61 -2.36 9.81 -2.27
CA TYR A 61 -2.38 10.27 -0.87
C TYR A 61 -2.81 11.74 -0.69
N TRP A 62 -2.52 12.62 -1.67
CA TRP A 62 -2.77 14.06 -1.56
C TRP A 62 -4.12 14.50 -2.14
N ASP A 63 -5.00 13.58 -2.53
CA ASP A 63 -6.37 13.87 -3.00
C ASP A 63 -7.34 14.18 -1.85
N ILE A 64 -6.85 14.87 -0.84
CA ILE A 64 -7.60 15.25 0.36
C ILE A 64 -8.54 16.44 0.06
N PRO A 65 -9.80 16.41 0.59
CA PRO A 65 -10.47 15.32 1.31
C PRO A 65 -10.85 14.17 0.37
N PHE A 66 -10.74 12.95 0.90
CA PHE A 66 -11.05 11.74 0.14
C PHE A 66 -12.55 11.58 -0.08
N VAL A 67 -12.91 10.89 -1.17
CA VAL A 67 -14.27 10.40 -1.46
C VAL A 67 -14.33 8.89 -1.23
N LYS A 68 -15.53 8.33 -1.15
CA LYS A 68 -15.72 6.87 -1.10
C LYS A 68 -15.22 6.18 -2.38
N GLY A 69 -14.88 4.89 -2.27
CA GLY A 69 -14.34 4.12 -3.38
C GLY A 69 -15.23 4.08 -4.62
N GLU A 70 -16.55 4.06 -4.45
CA GLU A 70 -17.53 4.12 -5.53
C GLU A 70 -17.67 5.52 -6.17
N GLU A 71 -17.19 6.56 -5.52
CA GLU A 71 -17.23 7.96 -6.00
C GLU A 71 -15.91 8.37 -6.71
N ILE A 72 -14.94 7.46 -6.82
CA ILE A 72 -13.69 7.73 -7.55
C ILE A 72 -14.00 8.00 -9.02
N GLY A 73 -13.66 9.22 -9.47
CA GLY A 73 -13.91 9.67 -10.83
C GLY A 73 -12.92 9.10 -11.87
N TYR A 74 -13.30 9.22 -13.13
CA TYR A 74 -12.47 8.80 -14.26
C TYR A 74 -11.17 9.62 -14.34
N GLU A 75 -11.19 10.89 -13.91
CA GLU A 75 -10.01 11.77 -13.86
C GLU A 75 -8.93 11.22 -12.95
N THR A 76 -9.29 10.73 -11.75
CA THR A 76 -8.35 10.08 -10.83
C THR A 76 -7.77 8.81 -11.45
N CYS A 77 -8.61 7.95 -12.04
CA CYS A 77 -8.17 6.72 -12.70
C CYS A 77 -7.21 7.03 -13.86
N ALA A 78 -7.54 8.00 -14.71
CA ALA A 78 -6.71 8.38 -15.85
C ALA A 78 -5.36 8.95 -15.40
N ALA A 79 -5.36 9.86 -14.43
CA ALA A 79 -4.16 10.48 -13.89
C ALA A 79 -3.23 9.46 -13.23
N MET A 80 -3.78 8.59 -12.39
CA MET A 80 -3.01 7.52 -11.73
C MET A 80 -2.46 6.51 -12.74
N THR A 81 -3.24 6.16 -13.78
CA THR A 81 -2.75 5.25 -14.84
C THR A 81 -1.56 5.87 -15.58
N ALA A 82 -1.63 7.14 -15.94
CA ALA A 82 -0.53 7.84 -16.59
C ALA A 82 0.74 7.84 -15.73
N ALA A 83 0.61 8.13 -14.42
CA ALA A 83 1.73 8.09 -13.48
C ALA A 83 2.28 6.67 -13.30
N ALA A 84 1.40 5.68 -13.12
CA ALA A 84 1.79 4.29 -12.91
C ALA A 84 2.53 3.70 -14.13
N CYS A 85 2.05 3.95 -15.35
CA CYS A 85 2.72 3.54 -16.57
C CYS A 85 4.12 4.18 -16.70
N ALA A 86 4.23 5.47 -16.41
CA ALA A 86 5.52 6.17 -16.47
C ALA A 86 6.51 5.63 -15.43
N VAL A 87 6.07 5.39 -14.19
CA VAL A 87 6.88 4.75 -13.15
C VAL A 87 7.29 3.35 -13.59
N LYS A 88 6.36 2.50 -14.05
CA LYS A 88 6.65 1.13 -14.49
C LYS A 88 7.71 1.08 -15.59
N ASN A 89 7.66 2.04 -16.54
CA ASN A 89 8.63 2.13 -17.63
C ASN A 89 10.00 2.69 -17.19
N SER A 90 10.11 3.25 -15.98
CA SER A 90 11.33 3.90 -15.49
C SER A 90 12.14 3.05 -14.50
N VAL A 91 11.57 1.94 -14.01
CA VAL A 91 12.18 1.03 -13.04
C VAL A 91 11.98 -0.43 -13.44
N ASN A 92 12.85 -1.32 -12.92
CA ASN A 92 12.79 -2.76 -13.17
C ASN A 92 12.04 -3.53 -12.09
N ILE A 93 11.91 -2.95 -10.89
CA ILE A 93 11.19 -3.57 -9.77
C ILE A 93 9.67 -3.54 -9.97
N PRO A 94 8.92 -4.48 -9.37
CA PRO A 94 7.47 -4.54 -9.49
C PRO A 94 6.79 -3.36 -8.80
N ILE A 95 5.63 -2.96 -9.33
CA ILE A 95 4.80 -1.89 -8.78
C ILE A 95 3.43 -2.41 -8.34
N GLY A 96 2.81 -1.72 -7.40
CA GLY A 96 1.45 -1.91 -6.94
C GLY A 96 0.68 -0.60 -6.84
N ILE A 97 -0.62 -0.70 -6.75
CA ILE A 97 -1.54 0.45 -6.75
C ILE A 97 -2.38 0.47 -5.47
N ASN A 98 -2.57 1.66 -4.92
CA ASN A 98 -3.55 1.94 -3.88
C ASN A 98 -4.36 3.19 -4.25
N VAL A 99 -5.68 3.14 -4.07
CA VAL A 99 -6.57 4.29 -4.34
C VAL A 99 -7.41 4.59 -3.10
N HIS A 100 -7.24 5.77 -2.53
CA HIS A 100 -8.06 6.29 -1.41
C HIS A 100 -9.45 6.72 -1.90
N MET A 101 -10.55 6.53 -1.11
CA MET A 101 -10.62 5.65 0.05
C MET A 101 -11.30 4.36 -0.37
N ASN A 102 -10.58 3.24 -0.17
CA ASN A 102 -11.07 1.89 -0.50
C ASN A 102 -11.48 1.71 -1.98
N GLY A 103 -10.79 2.42 -2.90
CA GLY A 103 -11.07 2.43 -4.33
C GLY A 103 -10.58 1.18 -5.05
N GLY A 104 -10.95 -0.01 -4.59
CA GLY A 104 -10.42 -1.28 -5.07
C GLY A 104 -10.67 -1.55 -6.57
N LYS A 105 -11.83 -1.17 -7.12
CA LYS A 105 -12.09 -1.30 -8.56
C LYS A 105 -11.22 -0.36 -9.39
N ALA A 106 -11.08 0.90 -8.94
CA ALA A 106 -10.20 1.86 -9.58
C ALA A 106 -8.74 1.36 -9.56
N ALA A 107 -8.27 0.90 -8.39
CA ALA A 107 -6.94 0.32 -8.24
C ALA A 107 -6.71 -0.89 -9.16
N MET A 108 -7.69 -1.79 -9.30
CA MET A 108 -7.63 -2.95 -10.18
C MET A 108 -7.55 -2.54 -11.65
N ALA A 109 -8.37 -1.58 -12.09
CA ALA A 109 -8.34 -1.09 -13.47
C ALA A 109 -6.99 -0.43 -13.81
N ILE A 110 -6.47 0.40 -12.91
CA ILE A 110 -5.14 1.02 -13.05
C ILE A 110 -4.04 -0.05 -13.08
N ALA A 111 -4.13 -1.05 -12.21
CA ALA A 111 -3.14 -2.13 -12.15
C ALA A 111 -3.11 -2.95 -13.44
N CYS A 112 -4.28 -3.30 -14.00
CA CYS A 112 -4.38 -3.98 -15.30
C CYS A 112 -3.73 -3.15 -16.42
N ALA A 113 -4.04 -1.85 -16.48
CA ALA A 113 -3.56 -0.97 -17.54
C ALA A 113 -2.05 -0.68 -17.44
N SER A 114 -1.49 -0.61 -16.21
CA SER A 114 -0.08 -0.28 -15.96
C SER A 114 0.84 -1.50 -15.83
N GLY A 115 0.29 -2.72 -15.74
CA GLY A 115 1.06 -3.94 -15.48
C GLY A 115 1.54 -4.08 -14.03
N ALA A 116 0.88 -3.43 -13.08
CA ALA A 116 1.14 -3.58 -11.66
C ALA A 116 0.85 -5.01 -11.18
N LYS A 117 1.52 -5.45 -10.13
CA LYS A 117 1.48 -6.83 -9.64
C LYS A 117 0.57 -7.03 -8.43
N TRP A 118 0.19 -5.98 -7.76
CA TRP A 118 -0.77 -6.02 -6.65
C TRP A 118 -1.55 -4.72 -6.54
N ILE A 119 -2.67 -4.81 -5.84
CA ILE A 119 -3.38 -3.66 -5.30
C ILE A 119 -3.44 -3.77 -3.77
N ARG A 120 -3.56 -2.63 -3.07
CA ARG A 120 -3.89 -2.58 -1.65
C ARG A 120 -5.36 -2.22 -1.48
N VAL A 121 -6.04 -2.90 -0.55
CA VAL A 121 -7.45 -2.70 -0.22
C VAL A 121 -7.57 -2.43 1.27
N PHE A 122 -8.19 -1.31 1.67
CA PHE A 122 -8.27 -0.92 3.08
C PHE A 122 -9.34 -1.68 3.85
N GLU A 123 -10.50 -1.96 3.23
CA GLU A 123 -11.54 -2.78 3.83
C GLU A 123 -12.01 -3.82 2.82
N PHE A 124 -11.71 -5.06 3.11
CA PHE A 124 -12.00 -6.18 2.20
C PHE A 124 -13.18 -7.03 2.67
N VAL A 125 -13.33 -7.25 3.98
CA VAL A 125 -14.27 -8.25 4.55
C VAL A 125 -15.27 -7.72 5.58
N SER A 126 -15.03 -6.60 6.22
CA SER A 126 -15.86 -6.08 7.31
C SER A 126 -16.31 -4.64 7.06
N ALA A 127 -16.36 -3.80 8.08
CA ALA A 127 -16.64 -2.39 7.94
C ALA A 127 -15.97 -1.58 9.06
N TYR A 128 -15.67 -0.32 8.79
CA TYR A 128 -15.22 0.65 9.80
C TYR A 128 -15.70 2.06 9.45
N VAL A 129 -15.64 2.99 10.40
CA VAL A 129 -15.96 4.39 10.14
C VAL A 129 -14.68 5.15 9.85
N SER A 130 -14.55 5.63 8.60
CA SER A 130 -13.40 6.38 8.09
C SER A 130 -13.68 7.87 7.96
N TYR A 131 -12.79 8.62 7.31
CA TYR A 131 -13.01 10.02 6.91
C TYR A 131 -14.22 10.22 5.99
N THR A 132 -14.63 9.19 5.24
CA THR A 132 -15.76 9.22 4.31
C THR A 132 -17.03 8.61 4.89
N GLY A 133 -17.08 8.42 6.22
CA GLY A 133 -18.17 7.73 6.90
C GLY A 133 -17.99 6.21 6.92
N LEU A 134 -19.10 5.47 6.84
CA LEU A 134 -19.04 4.00 6.83
C LEU A 134 -18.32 3.52 5.57
N THR A 135 -17.26 2.76 5.78
CA THR A 135 -16.47 2.09 4.72
C THR A 135 -16.71 0.60 4.86
N GLU A 136 -17.30 0.00 3.85
CA GLU A 136 -17.73 -1.40 3.84
C GLU A 136 -16.76 -2.28 3.04
N GLY A 137 -16.77 -3.57 3.37
CA GLY A 137 -15.95 -4.57 2.71
C GLY A 137 -16.34 -4.79 1.24
N ILE A 138 -15.37 -4.66 0.35
CA ILE A 138 -15.56 -4.76 -1.11
C ILE A 138 -15.12 -6.11 -1.70
N GLY A 139 -14.76 -7.10 -0.88
CA GLY A 139 -14.15 -8.36 -1.31
C GLY A 139 -14.95 -9.09 -2.38
N GLY A 140 -16.26 -9.24 -2.16
CA GLY A 140 -17.14 -9.96 -3.08
C GLY A 140 -17.27 -9.31 -4.47
N GLU A 141 -17.40 -7.97 -4.52
CA GLU A 141 -17.48 -7.27 -5.81
C GLU A 141 -16.11 -7.16 -6.49
N LEU A 142 -15.05 -6.97 -5.71
CA LEU A 142 -13.69 -6.88 -6.24
C LEU A 142 -13.22 -8.22 -6.84
N ALA A 143 -13.56 -9.34 -6.20
CA ALA A 143 -13.27 -10.66 -6.73
C ALA A 143 -13.95 -10.91 -8.09
N ARG A 144 -15.21 -10.48 -8.24
CA ARG A 144 -15.95 -10.55 -9.51
C ARG A 144 -15.34 -9.63 -10.58
N TYR A 145 -14.97 -8.41 -10.19
CA TYR A 145 -14.33 -7.45 -11.09
C TYR A 145 -12.96 -7.94 -11.56
N ARG A 146 -12.13 -8.48 -10.64
CA ARG A 146 -10.85 -9.14 -10.95
C ARG A 146 -11.04 -10.27 -11.98
N LYS A 147 -12.09 -11.09 -11.79
CA LYS A 147 -12.42 -12.19 -12.74
C LYS A 147 -12.86 -11.65 -14.10
N MET A 148 -13.69 -10.60 -14.12
CA MET A 148 -14.17 -9.98 -15.36
C MET A 148 -13.01 -9.41 -16.20
N LEU A 149 -11.99 -8.85 -15.56
CA LEU A 149 -10.79 -8.31 -16.21
C LEU A 149 -9.72 -9.38 -16.54
N ASP A 150 -9.96 -10.65 -16.21
CA ASP A 150 -8.98 -11.75 -16.28
C ASP A 150 -7.65 -11.43 -15.58
N ALA A 151 -7.73 -10.70 -14.47
CA ALA A 151 -6.59 -10.15 -13.72
C ALA A 151 -6.14 -11.03 -12.53
N LYS A 152 -6.16 -12.35 -12.68
CA LYS A 152 -5.80 -13.30 -11.61
C LYS A 152 -4.34 -13.20 -11.14
N ASP A 153 -3.47 -12.66 -11.96
CA ASP A 153 -2.06 -12.41 -11.66
C ASP A 153 -1.82 -11.17 -10.80
N ILE A 154 -2.81 -10.28 -10.66
CA ILE A 154 -2.76 -9.13 -9.76
C ILE A 154 -3.19 -9.56 -8.36
N GLN A 155 -2.30 -9.38 -7.37
CA GLN A 155 -2.54 -9.83 -6.01
C GLN A 155 -3.36 -8.81 -5.20
N LEU A 156 -4.22 -9.30 -4.31
CA LEU A 156 -5.01 -8.49 -3.37
C LEU A 156 -4.31 -8.46 -2.01
N LEU A 157 -3.68 -7.35 -1.66
CA LEU A 157 -3.10 -7.10 -0.34
C LEU A 157 -4.11 -6.31 0.49
N CYS A 158 -4.70 -6.98 1.47
CA CYS A 158 -5.87 -6.47 2.19
C CYS A 158 -5.50 -6.07 3.61
N ASP A 159 -5.80 -4.83 3.98
CA ASP A 159 -5.69 -4.40 5.37
C ASP A 159 -6.75 -5.11 6.22
N VAL A 160 -6.39 -5.43 7.45
CA VAL A 160 -7.33 -5.77 8.51
C VAL A 160 -7.10 -4.81 9.68
N ASN A 161 -8.18 -4.25 10.22
CA ASN A 161 -8.13 -3.23 11.25
C ASN A 161 -7.23 -2.05 10.85
N VAL A 162 -7.53 -1.45 9.68
CA VAL A 162 -6.73 -0.38 9.07
C VAL A 162 -6.68 0.88 9.93
N LYS A 163 -5.59 1.62 9.84
CA LYS A 163 -5.38 2.91 10.54
C LYS A 163 -6.39 3.99 10.13
N HIS A 164 -6.48 5.07 10.93
CA HIS A 164 -7.29 6.27 10.67
C HIS A 164 -8.80 6.03 10.60
N GLY A 165 -9.31 5.04 11.33
CA GLY A 165 -10.73 4.81 11.43
C GLY A 165 -11.14 4.24 12.77
N SER A 166 -12.45 4.25 13.04
CA SER A 166 -13.05 3.61 14.20
C SER A 166 -13.56 2.23 13.82
N HIS A 167 -13.01 1.20 14.45
CA HIS A 167 -13.43 -0.19 14.30
C HIS A 167 -14.42 -0.62 15.39
N PHE A 168 -15.07 0.32 16.06
CA PHE A 168 -16.02 0.02 17.13
C PHE A 168 -17.17 -0.89 16.68
N ILE A 169 -17.58 -0.76 15.40
CA ILE A 169 -18.63 -1.60 14.81
C ILE A 169 -18.31 -3.10 14.79
N VAL A 170 -17.01 -3.45 14.83
CA VAL A 170 -16.50 -4.83 14.84
C VAL A 170 -15.58 -5.09 16.05
N HIS A 171 -15.81 -4.35 17.16
CA HIS A 171 -14.95 -4.44 18.35
C HIS A 171 -14.99 -5.81 19.06
N ASP A 172 -15.99 -6.60 18.77
CA ASP A 172 -16.18 -7.98 19.23
C ASP A 172 -15.36 -9.01 18.39
N ARG A 173 -14.68 -8.55 17.33
CA ARG A 173 -13.82 -9.37 16.47
C ARG A 173 -12.36 -9.05 16.71
N THR A 174 -11.55 -10.11 16.85
CA THR A 174 -10.09 -10.00 16.93
C THR A 174 -9.46 -9.70 15.58
N VAL A 175 -8.22 -9.20 15.57
CA VAL A 175 -7.48 -8.98 14.32
C VAL A 175 -7.22 -10.32 13.60
N ASN A 176 -7.08 -11.40 14.34
CA ASN A 176 -6.92 -12.75 13.79
C ASN A 176 -8.18 -13.23 13.06
N GLU A 177 -9.36 -13.10 13.67
CA GLU A 177 -10.63 -13.48 13.03
C GLU A 177 -10.87 -12.70 11.74
N LEU A 178 -10.59 -11.39 11.73
CA LEU A 178 -10.68 -10.58 10.51
C LEU A 178 -9.66 -11.01 9.45
N ALA A 179 -8.47 -11.45 9.85
CA ALA A 179 -7.47 -11.97 8.93
C ALA A 179 -7.88 -13.33 8.33
N ILE A 180 -8.51 -14.21 9.13
CA ILE A 180 -9.09 -15.48 8.67
C ILE A 180 -10.21 -15.19 7.66
N ASP A 181 -11.14 -14.30 7.98
CA ASP A 181 -12.21 -13.90 7.05
C ASP A 181 -11.65 -13.39 5.72
N ALA A 182 -10.63 -12.51 5.76
CA ALA A 182 -9.99 -12.01 4.56
C ALA A 182 -9.34 -13.12 3.72
N GLN A 183 -8.65 -14.07 4.36
CA GLN A 183 -8.08 -15.24 3.70
C GLN A 183 -9.16 -16.11 3.04
N GLU A 184 -10.24 -16.41 3.74
CA GLU A 184 -11.37 -17.23 3.23
C GLU A 184 -12.12 -16.55 2.08
N GLN A 185 -12.21 -15.20 2.12
CA GLN A 185 -12.83 -14.41 1.05
C GLN A 185 -11.88 -14.14 -0.14
N GLY A 186 -10.65 -14.66 -0.12
CA GLY A 186 -9.77 -14.69 -1.27
C GLY A 186 -8.76 -13.54 -1.35
N ALA A 187 -8.40 -12.94 -0.22
CA ALA A 187 -7.20 -12.10 -0.15
C ALA A 187 -5.95 -12.92 -0.52
N ASP A 188 -4.94 -12.26 -1.06
CA ASP A 188 -3.65 -12.87 -1.41
C ASP A 188 -2.55 -12.52 -0.40
N GLY A 189 -2.78 -11.55 0.49
CA GLY A 189 -1.92 -11.16 1.59
C GLY A 189 -2.64 -10.23 2.56
N ILE A 190 -2.21 -10.25 3.81
CA ILE A 190 -2.80 -9.45 4.89
C ILE A 190 -1.87 -8.29 5.23
N ILE A 191 -2.42 -7.09 5.37
CA ILE A 191 -1.68 -5.90 5.82
C ILE A 191 -2.11 -5.55 7.23
N ILE A 192 -1.12 -5.38 8.11
CA ILE A 192 -1.33 -4.92 9.49
C ILE A 192 -0.72 -3.53 9.65
N THR A 193 -1.52 -2.60 10.17
CA THR A 193 -1.08 -1.23 10.45
C THR A 193 -1.13 -0.92 11.94
N GLY A 194 -0.44 0.15 12.35
CA GLY A 194 -0.63 0.78 13.65
C GLY A 194 -1.91 1.63 13.66
N PHE A 195 -2.01 2.51 14.64
CA PHE A 195 -3.18 3.37 14.83
C PHE A 195 -3.25 4.51 13.80
N SER A 196 -2.12 5.08 13.40
CA SER A 196 -2.05 6.20 12.46
C SER A 196 -0.83 6.13 11.55
N THR A 197 -0.74 7.04 10.58
CA THR A 197 0.43 7.14 9.69
C THR A 197 1.71 7.37 10.50
N GLY A 198 2.75 6.57 10.22
CA GLY A 198 4.04 6.64 10.91
C GLY A 198 4.09 5.91 12.25
N ILE A 199 2.97 5.39 12.75
CA ILE A 199 2.93 4.51 13.93
C ILE A 199 2.90 3.06 13.48
N ALA A 200 3.83 2.25 14.00
CA ALA A 200 3.90 0.83 13.71
C ALA A 200 2.86 0.03 14.52
N PRO A 201 2.40 -1.12 14.01
CA PRO A 201 1.72 -2.10 14.86
C PRO A 201 2.69 -2.65 15.90
N THR A 202 2.14 -3.17 17.00
CA THR A 202 2.97 -3.92 17.98
C THR A 202 3.30 -5.30 17.41
N LYS A 203 4.40 -5.89 17.89
CA LYS A 203 4.80 -7.25 17.51
C LYS A 203 3.72 -8.28 17.87
N GLU A 204 3.08 -8.11 19.03
CA GLU A 204 2.00 -8.96 19.50
C GLU A 204 0.81 -8.95 18.54
N LYS A 205 0.40 -7.77 18.07
CA LYS A 205 -0.68 -7.63 17.06
C LYS A 205 -0.33 -8.37 15.76
N VAL A 206 0.93 -8.32 15.32
CA VAL A 206 1.37 -9.02 14.10
C VAL A 206 1.36 -10.54 14.31
N ILE A 207 1.83 -11.03 15.47
CA ILE A 207 1.81 -12.45 15.83
C ILE A 207 0.37 -12.95 15.96
N GLU A 208 -0.50 -12.19 16.64
CA GLU A 208 -1.92 -12.50 16.75
C GLU A 208 -2.55 -12.67 15.37
N ALA A 209 -2.37 -11.68 14.46
CA ALA A 209 -2.90 -11.74 13.11
C ALA A 209 -2.44 -12.98 12.32
N LYS A 210 -1.24 -13.49 12.59
CA LYS A 210 -0.64 -14.61 11.86
C LYS A 210 -1.16 -16.00 12.27
N ASN A 211 -1.86 -16.11 13.39
CA ASN A 211 -2.32 -17.40 13.91
C ASN A 211 -3.34 -18.06 12.95
N GLY A 212 -3.03 -19.26 12.43
CA GLY A 212 -3.87 -19.98 11.48
C GLY A 212 -3.91 -19.40 10.05
N ILE A 213 -3.11 -18.35 9.77
CA ILE A 213 -3.02 -17.73 8.46
C ILE A 213 -1.89 -18.33 7.64
N HIS A 214 -2.18 -18.69 6.38
CA HIS A 214 -1.20 -19.19 5.40
C HIS A 214 -0.73 -18.10 4.43
N LEU A 215 -1.40 -16.94 4.44
CA LEU A 215 -1.06 -15.78 3.63
C LEU A 215 0.11 -15.01 4.25
N PRO A 216 0.90 -14.27 3.45
CA PRO A 216 1.92 -13.39 3.97
C PRO A 216 1.30 -12.23 4.78
N ILE A 217 1.93 -11.91 5.90
CA ILE A 217 1.60 -10.76 6.73
C ILE A 217 2.59 -9.63 6.42
N ILE A 218 2.06 -8.48 5.99
CA ILE A 218 2.83 -7.31 5.56
C ILE A 218 2.57 -6.15 6.51
N LEU A 219 3.63 -5.49 6.96
CA LEU A 219 3.50 -4.27 7.75
C LEU A 219 3.11 -3.10 6.84
N GLY A 220 2.01 -2.40 7.16
CA GLY A 220 1.47 -1.33 6.29
C GLY A 220 1.83 0.09 6.73
N SER A 221 2.51 0.30 7.86
CA SER A 221 2.90 1.62 8.35
C SER A 221 3.90 1.57 9.50
N GLY A 222 4.58 2.71 9.75
CA GLY A 222 5.36 2.99 10.97
C GLY A 222 6.67 2.25 11.11
N ILE A 223 7.03 1.38 10.17
CA ILE A 223 8.33 0.72 10.20
C ILE A 223 9.45 1.72 9.87
N ASN A 224 10.51 1.66 10.64
CA ASN A 224 11.70 2.49 10.52
C ASN A 224 12.93 1.71 10.97
N LYS A 225 14.12 2.31 10.85
CA LYS A 225 15.39 1.64 11.17
C LYS A 225 15.47 1.10 12.61
N SER A 226 14.83 1.76 13.58
CA SER A 226 14.93 1.36 14.98
C SER A 226 14.05 0.17 15.37
N ASN A 227 12.95 -0.09 14.63
CA ASN A 227 12.02 -1.17 14.92
C ASN A 227 11.99 -2.28 13.83
N ALA A 228 12.79 -2.11 12.76
CA ALA A 228 12.79 -3.03 11.63
C ALA A 228 13.17 -4.46 12.02
N ALA A 229 14.19 -4.64 12.87
CA ALA A 229 14.66 -5.96 13.28
C ALA A 229 13.55 -6.73 14.00
N GLU A 230 12.91 -6.12 14.99
CA GLU A 230 11.85 -6.74 15.77
C GLU A 230 10.62 -7.09 14.93
N LEU A 231 10.14 -6.12 14.14
CA LEU A 231 8.88 -6.28 13.40
C LEU A 231 9.01 -7.17 12.17
N LEU A 232 10.13 -7.12 11.45
CA LEU A 232 10.37 -7.99 10.30
C LEU A 232 10.60 -9.46 10.71
N GLN A 233 11.04 -9.75 11.95
CA GLN A 233 11.06 -11.11 12.44
C GLN A 233 9.66 -11.73 12.52
N ALA A 234 8.64 -10.93 12.85
CA ALA A 234 7.26 -11.39 12.99
C ALA A 234 6.46 -11.35 11.69
N SER A 235 6.93 -10.65 10.66
CA SER A 235 6.20 -10.39 9.40
C SER A 235 6.93 -10.93 8.16
N ASP A 236 6.25 -10.93 7.03
CA ASP A 236 6.76 -11.44 5.75
C ASP A 236 7.18 -10.32 4.79
N GLY A 237 7.08 -9.05 5.19
CA GLY A 237 7.50 -7.87 4.42
C GLY A 237 6.93 -6.58 4.99
N ALA A 238 7.23 -5.45 4.33
CA ALA A 238 6.74 -4.15 4.78
C ALA A 238 6.53 -3.15 3.63
N ILE A 239 5.55 -2.26 3.83
CA ILE A 239 5.32 -1.06 3.02
C ILE A 239 5.83 0.14 3.83
N VAL A 240 6.76 0.90 3.27
CA VAL A 240 7.46 1.98 3.97
C VAL A 240 7.27 3.30 3.23
N GLY A 241 6.70 4.29 3.94
CA GLY A 241 6.41 5.63 3.41
C GLY A 241 7.28 6.71 4.06
N SER A 242 6.76 7.38 5.09
CA SER A 242 7.37 8.55 5.74
C SER A 242 8.81 8.33 6.20
N SER A 243 9.15 7.11 6.62
CA SER A 243 10.51 6.75 7.06
C SER A 243 11.58 6.97 5.98
N PHE A 244 11.19 6.88 4.69
CA PHE A 244 12.09 7.09 3.54
C PHE A 244 12.15 8.55 3.09
N LYS A 245 11.25 9.40 3.58
CA LYS A 245 11.22 10.82 3.21
C LYS A 245 12.26 11.63 4.00
N ALA A 246 12.74 12.72 3.41
CA ALA A 246 13.64 13.63 4.10
C ALA A 246 13.04 14.09 5.43
N GLU A 247 13.83 14.12 6.48
CA GLU A 247 13.43 14.38 7.87
C GLU A 247 12.33 13.44 8.43
N GLY A 248 11.95 12.37 7.71
CA GLY A 248 10.84 11.51 8.10
C GLY A 248 9.45 12.13 7.90
N LYS A 249 9.37 13.25 7.17
CA LYS A 249 8.12 13.98 6.91
C LYS A 249 7.53 13.58 5.57
N ILE A 250 6.24 13.20 5.58
CA ILE A 250 5.55 12.67 4.40
C ILE A 250 5.45 13.67 3.23
N ASP A 251 5.48 14.97 3.53
CA ASP A 251 5.44 16.06 2.55
C ASP A 251 6.73 16.18 1.72
N ASN A 252 7.84 15.69 2.27
CA ASN A 252 9.15 15.81 1.67
C ASN A 252 9.36 14.75 0.57
N ILE A 253 10.37 14.98 -0.25
CA ILE A 253 10.83 14.01 -1.25
C ILE A 253 11.51 12.81 -0.56
N VAL A 254 11.55 11.67 -1.26
CA VAL A 254 12.33 10.50 -0.83
C VAL A 254 13.81 10.87 -0.68
N ASP A 255 14.40 10.46 0.43
CA ASP A 255 15.82 10.61 0.73
C ASP A 255 16.57 9.30 0.44
N PHE A 256 17.50 9.35 -0.51
CA PHE A 256 18.29 8.18 -0.91
C PHE A 256 19.07 7.58 0.26
N GLN A 257 19.76 8.43 1.06
CA GLN A 257 20.63 7.92 2.12
C GLN A 257 19.83 7.27 3.25
N ARG A 258 18.74 7.88 3.66
CA ARG A 258 17.82 7.29 4.66
C ARG A 258 17.26 5.94 4.19
N THR A 259 16.83 5.87 2.94
CA THR A 259 16.31 4.63 2.35
C THR A 259 17.40 3.57 2.28
N ARG A 260 18.59 3.93 1.80
CA ARG A 260 19.74 3.00 1.69
C ARG A 260 20.18 2.46 3.05
N ASP A 261 20.22 3.33 4.07
CA ASP A 261 20.60 2.91 5.43
C ASP A 261 19.57 1.97 6.07
N PHE A 262 18.29 2.18 5.78
CA PHE A 262 17.24 1.23 6.18
C PHE A 262 17.40 -0.11 5.45
N MET A 263 17.65 -0.09 4.13
CA MET A 263 17.82 -1.31 3.35
C MET A 263 19.05 -2.13 3.77
N LYS A 264 20.15 -1.48 4.16
CA LYS A 264 21.30 -2.18 4.76
C LYS A 264 20.94 -2.93 6.03
N GLU A 265 20.06 -2.36 6.87
CA GLU A 265 19.58 -3.05 8.08
C GLU A 265 18.72 -4.26 7.72
N VAL A 266 17.84 -4.11 6.72
CA VAL A 266 17.04 -5.22 6.21
C VAL A 266 17.91 -6.34 5.62
N GLU A 267 18.99 -6.01 4.93
CA GLU A 267 19.95 -6.98 4.40
C GLU A 267 20.58 -7.83 5.51
N LYS A 268 20.93 -7.23 6.65
CA LYS A 268 21.44 -7.97 7.84
C LYS A 268 20.37 -8.92 8.40
N ILE A 269 19.14 -8.39 8.59
CA ILE A 269 18.02 -9.19 9.11
C ILE A 269 17.76 -10.42 8.23
N ARG A 270 17.91 -10.30 6.92
CA ARG A 270 17.76 -11.42 5.96
C ARG A 270 18.87 -12.45 6.03
N GLN A 271 20.07 -12.06 6.48
CA GLN A 271 21.21 -12.96 6.64
C GLN A 271 21.17 -13.75 7.96
N GLU A 272 20.49 -13.19 8.96
CA GLU A 272 20.36 -13.78 10.30
C GLU A 272 19.17 -14.76 10.43
N GLY A 273 18.22 -14.75 9.49
CA GLY A 273 16.99 -15.57 9.49
C GLY A 273 16.88 -16.48 8.29
#